data_1ae585d3ab1b0f0f0b191f24e1c56dd8
#
_entry.id   1ae585d3ab1b0f0f0b191f24e1c56dd8
#
_cell.length_a   1.000
_cell.length_b   1.000
_cell.length_c   1.000
_cell.angle_alpha   90.00
_cell.angle_beta   90.00
_cell.angle_gamma   90.00
#
_symmetry.space_group_name_H-M   'P 1'
#
loop_
_entity.id
_entity.type
_entity.pdbx_description
1 polymer ?
#
loop_
_entity_poly.entity_id
_entity_poly.type
_entity_poly.pdbx_seq_one_letter_code
_entity_poly.pdbx_strand_id
1 'polypeptide(L)'
;INGFAHTRLSGTGCADFGDFLLMPTVGEQKVEYLGKESQQRPFASAFSHRNEYAEPGYYSVFLDTYGVKAELTATERAAMHRYTFPESKESGFILDMDYNIQQQINQVMEVEAVNDTVLRGRKRSAYWAYRQDLYFYAVFSKPFTYTLYTDTVQENDKQIPVCKMLLHFETAKDEQVLAKFSISSVDAEGAYKNLQAEMPGWNFDGVRADAKKKWNECLSKIAVKTNDEDQRAIFYTAMY
;
A
#
# COMPACT_ATOMS: atom_id res chain seq x y z
N ILE A 1 7.07 10.43 0.14
CA ILE A 1 6.22 9.22 -0.01
C ILE A 1 4.79 9.59 0.30
N ASN A 2 3.87 9.27 -0.63
CA ASN A 2 2.43 9.51 -0.45
C ASN A 2 1.74 8.38 0.33
N GLY A 3 2.34 7.21 0.39
CA GLY A 3 1.83 5.99 0.98
C GLY A 3 2.20 4.75 0.16
N PHE A 4 1.63 3.62 0.50
CA PHE A 4 1.92 2.31 -0.09
C PHE A 4 0.68 1.78 -0.79
N ALA A 5 0.72 1.71 -2.13
CA ALA A 5 -0.36 1.18 -2.94
C ALA A 5 -0.26 -0.34 -3.10
N HIS A 6 -1.40 -1.00 -3.29
CA HIS A 6 -1.47 -2.46 -3.33
C HIS A 6 -1.54 -3.03 -4.74
N THR A 7 -1.56 -2.18 -5.75
CA THR A 7 -1.58 -2.58 -7.17
C THR A 7 -0.70 -1.68 -8.01
N ARG A 8 -0.03 -2.25 -9.01
CA ARG A 8 0.76 -1.51 -10.00
C ARG A 8 0.99 -2.37 -11.23
N LEU A 9 0.92 -1.75 -12.41
CA LEU A 9 1.49 -2.33 -13.64
C LEU A 9 2.95 -1.92 -13.76
N SER A 10 3.84 -2.91 -13.88
CA SER A 10 5.27 -2.67 -14.12
C SER A 10 5.59 -2.76 -15.60
N GLY A 11 6.52 -1.91 -16.07
CA GLY A 11 7.14 -2.01 -17.39
C GLY A 11 6.30 -1.57 -18.58
N THR A 12 5.03 -1.23 -18.41
CA THR A 12 4.14 -0.90 -19.53
C THR A 12 4.15 0.57 -19.95
N GLY A 13 4.62 1.46 -19.08
CA GLY A 13 4.45 2.91 -19.26
C GLY A 13 3.00 3.41 -19.12
N CYS A 14 2.05 2.52 -18.80
CA CYS A 14 0.66 2.83 -18.54
C CYS A 14 0.44 3.04 -17.05
N ALA A 15 -0.42 3.98 -16.70
CA ALA A 15 -0.65 4.38 -15.32
C ALA A 15 -1.94 3.81 -14.73
N ASP A 16 -2.37 2.64 -15.15
CA ASP A 16 -3.47 1.93 -14.51
C ASP A 16 -3.03 1.36 -13.14
N PHE A 17 -4.00 1.17 -12.26
CA PHE A 17 -3.82 0.74 -10.88
C PHE A 17 -3.31 1.84 -9.93
N GLY A 18 -2.69 1.45 -8.83
CA GLY A 18 -2.35 2.36 -7.73
C GLY A 18 -3.42 2.38 -6.67
N ASP A 19 -4.26 1.35 -6.59
CA ASP A 19 -5.42 1.29 -5.70
C ASP A 19 -5.02 1.04 -4.24
N PHE A 20 -5.90 1.51 -3.32
CA PHE A 20 -5.82 1.26 -1.88
C PHE A 20 -4.49 1.70 -1.27
N LEU A 21 -4.24 3.01 -1.33
CA LEU A 21 -3.04 3.61 -0.77
C LEU A 21 -3.17 3.68 0.76
N LEU A 22 -2.29 3.01 1.49
CA LEU A 22 -2.21 3.08 2.94
C LEU A 22 -1.02 3.95 3.36
N MET A 23 -1.26 4.93 4.24
CA MET A 23 -0.23 5.77 4.81
C MET A 23 -0.30 5.78 6.34
N PRO A 24 0.76 5.39 7.07
CA PRO A 24 0.83 5.57 8.51
C PRO A 24 1.05 7.05 8.85
N THR A 25 0.40 7.51 9.90
CA THR A 25 0.45 8.92 10.35
C THR A 25 0.61 9.01 11.85
N VAL A 26 1.17 10.14 12.30
CA VAL A 26 1.24 10.54 13.71
C VAL A 26 0.83 12.00 13.79
N GLY A 27 -0.08 12.34 14.68
CA GLY A 27 -0.68 13.67 14.80
C GLY A 27 -1.86 13.86 13.86
N GLU A 28 -2.16 15.11 13.53
CA GLU A 28 -3.32 15.49 12.70
C GLU A 28 -3.28 14.82 11.32
N GLN A 29 -4.40 14.19 10.95
CA GLN A 29 -4.57 13.56 9.64
C GLN A 29 -5.17 14.56 8.64
N LYS A 30 -4.31 15.12 7.79
CA LYS A 30 -4.72 16.07 6.73
C LYS A 30 -5.23 15.30 5.52
N VAL A 31 -6.41 15.68 5.03
CA VAL A 31 -7.10 14.96 3.95
C VAL A 31 -7.59 15.85 2.82
N GLU A 32 -7.22 17.10 2.81
CA GLU A 32 -7.63 18.10 1.82
C GLU A 32 -7.25 17.63 0.40
N TYR A 33 -8.14 17.85 -0.54
CA TYR A 33 -7.84 17.59 -1.94
C TYR A 33 -6.97 18.73 -2.51
N LEU A 34 -5.78 18.40 -2.99
CA LEU A 34 -4.80 19.37 -3.52
C LEU A 34 -4.88 19.57 -5.04
N GLY A 35 -5.90 19.04 -5.71
CA GLY A 35 -6.05 19.09 -7.16
C GLY A 35 -5.39 17.90 -7.88
N LYS A 36 -5.86 17.61 -9.10
CA LYS A 36 -5.34 16.51 -9.94
C LYS A 36 -3.89 16.71 -10.37
N GLU A 37 -3.46 17.95 -10.53
CA GLU A 37 -2.09 18.29 -10.90
C GLU A 37 -1.10 18.03 -9.76
N SER A 38 -1.59 17.97 -8.52
CA SER A 38 -0.74 17.65 -7.38
C SER A 38 -0.42 16.17 -7.33
N GLN A 39 0.84 15.84 -7.54
CA GLN A 39 1.34 14.48 -7.32
C GLN A 39 1.59 14.20 -5.83
N GLN A 40 1.48 15.20 -4.96
CA GLN A 40 1.73 15.08 -3.54
C GLN A 40 0.41 15.08 -2.77
N ARG A 41 0.26 14.16 -1.84
CA ARG A 41 -0.87 14.11 -0.90
C ARG A 41 -0.59 15.02 0.31
N PRO A 42 -1.61 15.63 0.93
CA PRO A 42 -1.42 16.50 2.10
C PRO A 42 -0.81 15.75 3.29
N PHE A 43 -0.97 14.45 3.33
CA PHE A 43 -0.39 13.54 4.33
C PHE A 43 0.91 12.87 3.86
N ALA A 44 1.54 13.33 2.79
CA ALA A 44 2.81 12.78 2.32
C ALA A 44 3.93 12.97 3.35
N SER A 45 4.83 12.01 3.44
CA SER A 45 6.03 12.10 4.28
C SER A 45 7.28 12.40 3.47
N ALA A 46 8.15 13.25 4.01
CA ALA A 46 9.54 13.30 3.62
C ALA A 46 10.23 11.96 3.94
N PHE A 47 11.28 11.63 3.20
CA PHE A 47 12.13 10.47 3.42
C PHE A 47 13.52 10.72 2.84
N SER A 48 14.48 9.89 3.20
CA SER A 48 15.82 9.90 2.64
C SER A 48 16.18 8.54 2.10
N HIS A 49 16.80 8.48 0.92
CA HIS A 49 17.38 7.24 0.36
C HIS A 49 18.45 6.60 1.26
N ARG A 50 19.00 7.33 2.23
CA ARG A 50 19.92 6.76 3.24
C ARG A 50 19.20 5.83 4.22
N ASN A 51 17.89 6.02 4.39
CA ASN A 51 17.02 5.26 5.29
C ASN A 51 16.00 4.42 4.51
N GLU A 52 16.29 4.14 3.25
CA GLU A 52 15.50 3.33 2.35
C GLU A 52 16.28 2.07 1.96
N TYR A 53 15.58 0.94 1.91
CA TYR A 53 16.17 -0.31 1.46
C TYR A 53 15.14 -1.10 0.63
N ALA A 54 15.57 -1.65 -0.49
CA ALA A 54 14.75 -2.47 -1.38
C ALA A 54 15.51 -3.72 -1.82
N GLU A 55 14.87 -4.85 -1.77
CA GLU A 55 15.30 -6.11 -2.40
C GLU A 55 14.05 -6.84 -2.96
N PRO A 56 14.19 -7.77 -3.90
CA PRO A 56 13.05 -8.56 -4.37
C PRO A 56 12.28 -9.19 -3.21
N GLY A 57 10.98 -8.83 -3.10
CA GLY A 57 10.09 -9.30 -2.04
C GLY A 57 10.13 -8.52 -0.71
N TYR A 58 10.92 -7.46 -0.61
CA TYR A 58 10.96 -6.64 0.59
C TYR A 58 11.32 -5.18 0.28
N TYR A 59 10.65 -4.27 0.98
CA TYR A 59 10.92 -2.84 0.98
C TYR A 59 10.87 -2.29 2.39
N SER A 60 11.75 -1.35 2.72
CA SER A 60 11.65 -0.58 3.95
C SER A 60 12.07 0.86 3.77
N VAL A 61 11.47 1.74 4.55
CA VAL A 61 11.78 3.17 4.56
C VAL A 61 11.44 3.79 5.91
N PHE A 62 12.18 4.83 6.29
CA PHE A 62 11.83 5.67 7.42
C PHE A 62 11.09 6.92 6.92
N LEU A 63 9.90 7.16 7.46
CA LEU A 63 9.03 8.28 7.14
C LEU A 63 9.33 9.44 8.08
N ASP A 64 10.17 10.36 7.61
CA ASP A 64 10.75 11.42 8.47
C ASP A 64 9.69 12.33 9.09
N THR A 65 8.59 12.61 8.36
CA THR A 65 7.50 13.49 8.86
C THR A 65 6.81 12.90 10.09
N TYR A 66 6.67 11.59 10.15
CA TYR A 66 5.90 10.88 11.17
C TYR A 66 6.76 10.11 12.17
N GLY A 67 8.07 10.01 11.92
CA GLY A 67 8.96 9.19 12.73
C GLY A 67 8.62 7.70 12.71
N VAL A 68 8.02 7.22 11.61
CA VAL A 68 7.56 5.84 11.46
C VAL A 68 8.48 5.07 10.53
N LYS A 69 8.96 3.90 10.95
CA LYS A 69 9.59 2.95 10.03
C LYS A 69 8.52 2.07 9.40
N ALA A 70 8.47 2.04 8.07
CA ALA A 70 7.61 1.15 7.30
C ALA A 70 8.44 0.01 6.70
N GLU A 71 7.93 -1.22 6.79
CA GLU A 71 8.51 -2.43 6.20
C GLU A 71 7.39 -3.19 5.49
N LEU A 72 7.65 -3.63 4.25
CA LEU A 72 6.65 -4.23 3.38
C LEU A 72 7.17 -5.53 2.79
N THR A 73 6.32 -6.53 2.75
CA THR A 73 6.54 -7.78 2.02
C THR A 73 5.22 -8.26 1.43
N ALA A 74 5.28 -9.12 0.41
CA ALA A 74 4.09 -9.55 -0.29
C ALA A 74 4.19 -11.00 -0.77
N THR A 75 3.03 -11.59 -0.95
CA THR A 75 2.79 -12.80 -1.73
C THR A 75 2.17 -12.42 -3.09
N GLU A 76 1.53 -13.34 -3.79
CA GLU A 76 0.95 -13.09 -5.11
C GLU A 76 -0.28 -12.17 -5.07
N ARG A 77 -1.12 -12.29 -4.01
CA ARG A 77 -2.39 -11.58 -3.89
C ARG A 77 -2.59 -10.90 -2.54
N ALA A 78 -1.58 -10.98 -1.66
CA ALA A 78 -1.63 -10.36 -0.35
C ALA A 78 -0.32 -9.68 0.01
N ALA A 79 -0.38 -8.67 0.86
CA ALA A 79 0.76 -7.94 1.39
C ALA A 79 0.70 -7.88 2.91
N MET A 80 1.86 -7.93 3.56
CA MET A 80 1.99 -7.65 4.97
C MET A 80 2.90 -6.45 5.18
N HIS A 81 2.41 -5.50 5.94
CA HIS A 81 3.14 -4.31 6.33
C HIS A 81 3.44 -4.39 7.82
N ARG A 82 4.63 -3.94 8.22
CA ARG A 82 5.02 -3.75 9.61
C ARG A 82 5.44 -2.29 9.79
N TYR A 83 4.77 -1.59 10.68
CA TYR A 83 5.03 -0.20 10.98
C TYR A 83 5.52 -0.08 12.42
N THR A 84 6.70 0.50 12.62
CA THR A 84 7.22 0.81 13.96
C THR A 84 6.94 2.28 14.25
N PHE A 85 6.09 2.54 15.21
CA PHE A 85 5.62 3.87 15.58
C PHE A 85 6.40 4.45 16.76
N PRO A 86 6.54 5.78 16.84
CA PRO A 86 6.91 6.44 18.09
C PRO A 86 5.78 6.34 19.12
N GLU A 87 6.03 6.75 20.36
CA GLU A 87 4.98 6.95 21.34
C GLU A 87 4.07 8.11 20.92
N SER A 88 2.76 7.85 20.81
CA SER A 88 1.78 8.87 20.47
C SER A 88 0.37 8.47 20.86
N LYS A 89 -0.44 9.45 21.24
CA LYS A 89 -1.89 9.30 21.42
C LYS A 89 -2.67 9.51 20.12
N GLU A 90 -2.01 9.95 19.05
CA GLU A 90 -2.59 10.31 17.77
C GLU A 90 -1.88 9.57 16.62
N SER A 91 -1.64 8.28 16.80
CA SER A 91 -1.18 7.39 15.73
C SER A 91 -2.35 6.91 14.89
N GLY A 92 -2.09 6.61 13.61
CA GLY A 92 -3.16 6.11 12.76
C GLY A 92 -2.71 5.71 11.37
N PHE A 93 -3.71 5.41 10.55
CA PHE A 93 -3.54 5.20 9.12
C PHE A 93 -4.55 6.03 8.34
N ILE A 94 -4.15 6.48 7.17
CA ILE A 94 -5.06 6.97 6.13
C ILE A 94 -5.10 5.91 5.05
N LEU A 95 -6.29 5.32 4.81
CA LEU A 95 -6.57 4.53 3.63
C LEU A 95 -7.20 5.45 2.58
N ASP A 96 -6.41 5.80 1.57
CA ASP A 96 -6.84 6.68 0.48
C ASP A 96 -7.42 5.86 -0.67
N MET A 97 -8.74 5.92 -0.83
CA MET A 97 -9.48 5.22 -1.87
C MET A 97 -9.49 5.99 -3.20
N ASP A 98 -9.31 7.31 -3.17
CA ASP A 98 -9.30 8.15 -4.38
C ASP A 98 -7.93 8.23 -5.05
N TYR A 99 -6.88 7.67 -4.41
CA TYR A 99 -5.56 7.62 -5.02
C TYR A 99 -5.56 6.82 -6.33
N ASN A 100 -4.86 7.33 -7.30
CA ASN A 100 -4.48 6.64 -8.54
C ASN A 100 -3.12 7.20 -9.03
N ILE A 101 -2.46 6.46 -9.91
CA ILE A 101 -1.11 6.84 -10.38
C ILE A 101 -1.18 8.04 -11.32
N GLN A 102 -2.16 8.09 -12.18
CA GLN A 102 -2.42 9.20 -13.10
C GLN A 102 -3.93 9.30 -13.33
N GLN A 103 -4.39 10.21 -14.04
CA GLN A 103 -5.72 10.62 -14.45
C GLN A 103 -6.85 9.55 -14.58
N GLN A 104 -6.77 8.44 -13.87
CA GLN A 104 -7.83 7.44 -13.83
C GLN A 104 -9.13 8.06 -13.29
N ILE A 105 -10.23 7.57 -13.80
CA ILE A 105 -11.56 7.98 -13.35
C ILE A 105 -12.00 7.00 -12.28
N ASN A 106 -12.11 7.46 -11.04
CA ASN A 106 -12.72 6.70 -9.95
C ASN A 106 -14.24 6.71 -10.12
N GLN A 107 -14.83 5.56 -10.37
CA GLN A 107 -16.28 5.40 -10.60
C GLN A 107 -17.01 4.92 -9.34
N VAL A 108 -16.34 4.07 -8.56
CA VAL A 108 -16.85 3.52 -7.31
C VAL A 108 -15.74 3.47 -6.29
N MET A 109 -16.01 3.93 -5.08
CA MET A 109 -15.13 3.81 -3.92
C MET A 109 -16.00 3.46 -2.72
N GLU A 110 -15.87 2.24 -2.24
CA GLU A 110 -16.64 1.72 -1.10
C GLU A 110 -15.64 1.14 -0.09
N VAL A 111 -15.76 1.56 1.15
CA VAL A 111 -14.99 1.03 2.26
C VAL A 111 -15.86 0.97 3.52
N GLU A 112 -15.77 -0.12 4.24
CA GLU A 112 -16.45 -0.30 5.51
C GLU A 112 -15.56 -0.97 6.55
N ALA A 113 -15.73 -0.63 7.80
CA ALA A 113 -15.17 -1.35 8.93
C ALA A 113 -16.11 -2.51 9.30
N VAL A 114 -15.61 -3.73 9.16
CA VAL A 114 -16.33 -4.94 9.55
C VAL A 114 -16.34 -5.05 11.09
N ASN A 115 -15.23 -4.66 11.70
CA ASN A 115 -15.05 -4.51 13.15
C ASN A 115 -13.88 -3.55 13.41
N ASP A 116 -13.40 -3.48 14.64
CA ASP A 116 -12.32 -2.59 15.08
C ASP A 116 -10.91 -2.97 14.59
N THR A 117 -10.76 -4.06 13.86
CA THR A 117 -9.48 -4.52 13.28
C THR A 117 -9.58 -4.88 11.80
N VAL A 118 -10.76 -4.83 11.19
CA VAL A 118 -11.00 -5.33 9.83
C VAL A 118 -11.70 -4.30 8.97
N LEU A 119 -11.11 -4.03 7.81
CA LEU A 119 -11.72 -3.27 6.72
C LEU A 119 -11.95 -4.17 5.51
N ARG A 120 -12.98 -3.88 4.75
CA ARG A 120 -13.16 -4.38 3.38
C ARG A 120 -13.69 -3.27 2.48
N GLY A 121 -13.50 -3.43 1.19
CA GLY A 121 -13.99 -2.43 0.27
C GLY A 121 -13.80 -2.81 -1.18
N ARG A 122 -14.22 -1.88 -2.02
CA ARG A 122 -14.19 -2.01 -3.48
C ARG A 122 -13.86 -0.68 -4.11
N LYS A 123 -13.07 -0.76 -5.17
CA LYS A 123 -12.84 0.37 -6.07
C LYS A 123 -13.12 -0.05 -7.50
N ARG A 124 -13.79 0.82 -8.24
CA ARG A 124 -13.89 0.74 -9.70
C ARG A 124 -13.23 1.96 -10.31
N SER A 125 -12.31 1.73 -11.20
CA SER A 125 -11.63 2.76 -11.97
C SER A 125 -11.63 2.43 -13.47
N ALA A 126 -11.38 3.43 -14.29
CA ALA A 126 -11.22 3.31 -15.72
C ALA A 126 -10.13 4.25 -16.22
N TYR A 127 -9.29 3.77 -17.14
CA TYR A 127 -8.31 4.56 -17.89
C TYR A 127 -7.95 3.78 -19.17
N TRP A 128 -6.81 3.09 -19.21
CA TRP A 128 -6.49 2.12 -20.25
C TRP A 128 -7.39 0.90 -20.18
N ALA A 129 -7.52 0.35 -18.97
CA ALA A 129 -8.58 -0.63 -18.73
C ALA A 129 -9.92 0.10 -18.75
N TYR A 130 -10.81 -0.30 -19.67
CA TYR A 130 -12.12 0.29 -19.83
C TYR A 130 -12.98 0.22 -18.56
N ARG A 131 -12.78 -0.83 -17.79
CA ARG A 131 -13.38 -1.05 -16.48
C ARG A 131 -12.47 -1.96 -15.66
N GLN A 132 -12.16 -1.52 -14.46
CA GLN A 132 -11.36 -2.26 -13.51
C GLN A 132 -12.06 -2.27 -12.16
N ASP A 133 -12.54 -3.43 -11.76
CA ASP A 133 -13.09 -3.66 -10.43
C ASP A 133 -12.03 -4.36 -9.58
N LEU A 134 -11.77 -3.82 -8.41
CA LEU A 134 -10.86 -4.41 -7.44
C LEU A 134 -11.49 -4.36 -6.05
N TYR A 135 -11.41 -5.47 -5.35
CA TYR A 135 -11.89 -5.66 -3.99
C TYR A 135 -10.71 -5.90 -3.07
N PHE A 136 -10.81 -5.47 -1.83
CA PHE A 136 -9.81 -5.76 -0.81
C PHE A 136 -10.43 -6.26 0.48
N TYR A 137 -9.60 -6.96 1.25
CA TYR A 137 -9.82 -7.33 2.64
C TYR A 137 -8.57 -7.01 3.42
N ALA A 138 -8.68 -6.19 4.48
CA ALA A 138 -7.55 -5.74 5.29
C ALA A 138 -7.76 -6.06 6.76
N VAL A 139 -6.70 -6.53 7.42
CA VAL A 139 -6.71 -6.84 8.85
C VAL A 139 -5.53 -6.15 9.52
N PHE A 140 -5.79 -5.51 10.65
CA PHE A 140 -4.80 -4.81 11.46
C PHE A 140 -4.55 -5.57 12.76
N SER A 141 -3.31 -5.58 13.23
CA SER A 141 -2.93 -6.25 14.49
C SER A 141 -3.36 -5.49 15.73
N LYS A 142 -3.81 -4.25 15.56
CA LYS A 142 -4.23 -3.35 16.64
C LYS A 142 -5.64 -2.82 16.38
N PRO A 143 -6.52 -2.81 17.38
CA PRO A 143 -7.84 -2.18 17.28
C PRO A 143 -7.72 -0.68 17.00
N PHE A 144 -8.65 -0.17 16.20
CA PHE A 144 -8.75 1.24 15.83
C PHE A 144 -10.17 1.78 16.02
N THR A 145 -10.30 3.06 16.21
CA THR A 145 -11.48 3.83 15.87
C THR A 145 -11.31 4.44 14.48
N TYR A 146 -12.39 4.85 13.83
CA TYR A 146 -12.28 5.37 12.47
C TYR A 146 -13.22 6.52 12.19
N THR A 147 -12.85 7.31 11.18
CA THR A 147 -13.68 8.33 10.56
C THR A 147 -13.69 8.11 9.05
N LEU A 148 -14.87 8.03 8.45
CA LEU A 148 -15.00 8.01 7.00
C LEU A 148 -15.11 9.45 6.49
N TYR A 149 -14.14 9.88 5.71
CA TYR A 149 -14.15 11.17 5.02
C TYR A 149 -14.59 10.96 3.56
N THR A 150 -15.70 11.59 3.20
CA THR A 150 -16.20 11.62 1.82
C THR A 150 -16.52 13.05 1.43
N ASP A 151 -16.14 13.41 0.21
CA ASP A 151 -16.39 14.74 -0.34
C ASP A 151 -16.55 14.66 -1.86
N THR A 152 -17.05 15.73 -2.47
CA THR A 152 -17.09 15.91 -3.92
C THR A 152 -16.53 17.28 -4.24
N VAL A 153 -15.33 17.28 -4.79
CA VAL A 153 -14.61 18.53 -5.12
C VAL A 153 -14.86 18.92 -6.56
N GLN A 154 -15.15 20.20 -6.79
CA GLN A 154 -15.31 20.75 -8.13
C GLN A 154 -13.94 21.15 -8.71
N GLU A 155 -13.55 20.56 -9.83
CA GLU A 155 -12.31 20.90 -10.55
C GLU A 155 -12.55 20.88 -12.07
N ASN A 156 -12.28 22.00 -12.74
CA ASN A 156 -12.43 22.13 -14.20
C ASN A 156 -13.77 21.60 -14.74
N ASP A 157 -14.88 22.08 -14.17
CA ASP A 157 -16.26 21.67 -14.49
C ASP A 157 -16.59 20.19 -14.28
N LYS A 158 -15.73 19.46 -13.54
CA LYS A 158 -15.93 18.06 -13.17
C LYS A 158 -16.08 17.91 -11.66
N GLN A 159 -16.95 17.02 -11.27
CA GLN A 159 -17.06 16.57 -9.90
C GLN A 159 -16.09 15.43 -9.64
N ILE A 160 -15.17 15.63 -8.69
CA ILE A 160 -14.16 14.65 -8.29
C ILE A 160 -14.57 14.07 -6.95
N PRO A 161 -14.98 12.79 -6.91
CA PRO A 161 -15.28 12.15 -5.64
C PRO A 161 -13.99 11.88 -4.85
N VAL A 162 -14.04 12.15 -3.55
CA VAL A 162 -12.96 11.89 -2.58
C VAL A 162 -13.49 10.91 -1.54
N CYS A 163 -12.70 9.90 -1.20
CA CYS A 163 -13.06 8.91 -0.20
C CYS A 163 -11.80 8.44 0.54
N LYS A 164 -11.77 8.63 1.85
CA LYS A 164 -10.68 8.20 2.73
C LYS A 164 -11.22 7.61 4.01
N MET A 165 -10.62 6.51 4.48
CA MET A 165 -10.87 5.97 5.80
C MET A 165 -9.68 6.35 6.71
N LEU A 166 -9.97 7.09 7.76
CA LEU A 166 -9.01 7.54 8.76
C LEU A 166 -9.09 6.60 9.97
N LEU A 167 -8.00 5.92 10.27
CA LEU A 167 -7.90 5.02 11.42
C LEU A 167 -7.13 5.70 12.54
N HIS A 168 -7.58 5.55 13.78
CA HIS A 168 -6.99 6.19 14.95
C HIS A 168 -6.73 5.16 16.05
N PHE A 169 -5.53 5.22 16.63
CA PHE A 169 -5.12 4.42 17.80
C PHE A 169 -3.96 5.10 18.52
N GLU A 170 -3.68 4.67 19.75
CA GLU A 170 -2.50 5.12 20.49
C GLU A 170 -1.36 4.12 20.30
N THR A 171 -0.12 4.58 20.39
CA THR A 171 1.07 3.71 20.33
C THR A 171 2.03 4.01 21.47
N ALA A 172 2.64 2.95 22.00
CA ALA A 172 3.82 3.05 22.84
C ALA A 172 5.07 3.31 22.00
N LYS A 173 6.17 3.66 22.66
CA LYS A 173 7.45 3.83 21.97
C LYS A 173 7.89 2.53 21.31
N ASP A 174 8.29 2.64 20.03
CA ASP A 174 8.76 1.53 19.20
C ASP A 174 7.72 0.40 19.04
N GLU A 175 6.43 0.70 19.24
CA GLU A 175 5.36 -0.28 19.04
C GLU A 175 5.22 -0.66 17.58
N GLN A 176 5.14 -1.96 17.32
CA GLN A 176 4.92 -2.49 15.98
C GLN A 176 3.44 -2.75 15.73
N VAL A 177 2.87 -2.08 14.74
CA VAL A 177 1.53 -2.34 14.23
C VAL A 177 1.65 -2.98 12.85
N LEU A 178 1.04 -4.16 12.69
CA LEU A 178 1.02 -4.87 11.43
C LEU A 178 -0.32 -4.65 10.72
N ALA A 179 -0.26 -4.58 9.39
CA ALA A 179 -1.43 -4.58 8.54
C ALA A 179 -1.27 -5.65 7.45
N LYS A 180 -2.31 -6.42 7.21
CA LYS A 180 -2.40 -7.37 6.09
C LYS A 180 -3.45 -6.90 5.12
N PHE A 181 -3.11 -6.89 3.85
CA PHE A 181 -4.03 -6.60 2.76
C PHE A 181 -4.06 -7.75 1.77
N SER A 182 -5.22 -8.08 1.28
CA SER A 182 -5.38 -8.96 0.13
C SER A 182 -6.34 -8.35 -0.88
N ILE A 183 -6.20 -8.74 -2.12
CA ILE A 183 -6.97 -8.22 -3.24
C ILE A 183 -7.64 -9.34 -4.02
N SER A 184 -8.74 -8.99 -4.69
CA SER A 184 -9.45 -9.86 -5.64
C SER A 184 -10.13 -8.99 -6.70
N SER A 185 -10.12 -9.45 -7.95
CA SER A 185 -10.89 -8.83 -9.03
C SER A 185 -12.32 -9.36 -9.16
N VAL A 186 -12.73 -10.28 -8.27
CA VAL A 186 -14.04 -10.95 -8.32
C VAL A 186 -15.00 -10.35 -7.29
N ASP A 187 -14.64 -10.45 -6.00
CA ASP A 187 -15.43 -9.96 -4.87
C ASP A 187 -14.60 -9.86 -3.57
N ALA A 188 -15.19 -9.32 -2.52
CA ALA A 188 -14.56 -9.18 -1.21
C ALA A 188 -14.34 -10.53 -0.50
N GLU A 189 -15.19 -11.52 -0.75
CA GLU A 189 -15.04 -12.89 -0.24
C GLU A 189 -13.80 -13.56 -0.86
N GLY A 190 -13.56 -13.33 -2.15
CA GLY A 190 -12.34 -13.77 -2.83
C GLY A 190 -11.08 -13.14 -2.22
N ALA A 191 -11.13 -11.83 -1.89
CA ALA A 191 -10.03 -11.17 -1.19
C ALA A 191 -9.80 -11.80 0.20
N TYR A 192 -10.85 -12.05 0.97
CA TYR A 192 -10.76 -12.73 2.26
C TYR A 192 -10.12 -14.13 2.12
N LYS A 193 -10.57 -14.94 1.16
CA LYS A 193 -10.02 -16.29 0.91
C LYS A 193 -8.54 -16.24 0.51
N ASN A 194 -8.15 -15.25 -0.30
CA ASN A 194 -6.74 -15.04 -0.65
C ASN A 194 -5.90 -14.73 0.59
N LEU A 195 -6.41 -13.88 1.50
CA LEU A 195 -5.71 -13.57 2.74
C LEU A 195 -5.52 -14.80 3.62
N GLN A 196 -6.57 -15.61 3.79
CA GLN A 196 -6.53 -16.83 4.61
C GLN A 196 -5.56 -17.87 4.02
N ALA A 197 -5.52 -18.00 2.70
CA ALA A 197 -4.65 -18.96 2.03
C ALA A 197 -3.17 -18.55 2.06
N GLU A 198 -2.88 -17.26 1.87
CA GLU A 198 -1.51 -16.78 1.67
C GLU A 198 -0.87 -16.22 2.94
N MET A 199 -1.68 -15.66 3.86
CA MET A 199 -1.19 -15.00 5.10
C MET A 199 -2.10 -15.31 6.31
N PRO A 200 -2.25 -16.58 6.72
CA PRO A 200 -3.14 -16.91 7.84
C PRO A 200 -2.65 -16.35 9.19
N GLY A 201 -1.34 -16.16 9.35
CA GLY A 201 -0.71 -15.66 10.58
C GLY A 201 -0.11 -14.27 10.46
N TRP A 202 0.62 -13.84 11.50
CA TRP A 202 1.29 -12.56 11.63
C TRP A 202 2.83 -12.66 11.54
N ASN A 203 3.36 -13.72 10.93
CA ASN A 203 4.80 -13.96 10.81
C ASN A 203 5.39 -13.16 9.64
N PHE A 204 5.63 -11.87 9.83
CA PHE A 204 6.19 -10.97 8.82
C PHE A 204 7.54 -11.50 8.26
N ASP A 205 8.43 -11.92 9.16
CA ASP A 205 9.78 -12.33 8.74
C ASP A 205 9.74 -13.67 7.98
N GLY A 206 8.79 -14.56 8.30
CA GLY A 206 8.54 -15.76 7.52
C GLY A 206 8.03 -15.46 6.11
N VAL A 207 7.04 -14.56 5.97
CA VAL A 207 6.54 -14.14 4.64
C VAL A 207 7.65 -13.49 3.82
N ARG A 208 8.48 -12.63 4.42
CA ARG A 208 9.66 -12.04 3.78
C ARG A 208 10.65 -13.10 3.30
N ALA A 209 10.96 -14.09 4.13
CA ALA A 209 11.88 -15.18 3.77
C ALA A 209 11.35 -16.01 2.60
N ASP A 210 10.05 -16.33 2.60
CA ASP A 210 9.40 -17.06 1.52
C ASP A 210 9.36 -16.25 0.22
N ALA A 211 9.07 -14.95 0.29
CA ALA A 211 9.15 -14.04 -0.87
C ALA A 211 10.56 -14.02 -1.47
N LYS A 212 11.58 -13.86 -0.63
CA LYS A 212 13.00 -13.90 -1.06
C LYS A 212 13.35 -15.24 -1.72
N LYS A 213 12.89 -16.35 -1.15
CA LYS A 213 13.12 -17.69 -1.74
C LYS A 213 12.47 -17.80 -3.13
N LYS A 214 11.21 -17.42 -3.29
CA LYS A 214 10.50 -17.43 -4.58
C LYS A 214 11.21 -16.57 -5.62
N TRP A 215 11.64 -15.38 -5.27
CA TRP A 215 12.41 -14.52 -6.18
C TRP A 215 13.75 -15.12 -6.56
N ASN A 216 14.48 -15.72 -5.61
CA ASN A 216 15.73 -16.41 -5.91
C ASN A 216 15.53 -17.60 -6.85
N GLU A 217 14.45 -18.38 -6.68
CA GLU A 217 14.09 -19.46 -7.60
C GLU A 217 13.82 -18.95 -9.02
N CYS A 218 13.15 -17.80 -9.17
CA CYS A 218 12.91 -17.19 -10.46
C CYS A 218 14.19 -16.62 -11.10
N LEU A 219 14.98 -15.88 -10.35
CA LEU A 219 16.19 -15.21 -10.84
C LEU A 219 17.34 -16.20 -11.11
N SER A 220 17.37 -17.34 -10.42
CA SER A 220 18.42 -18.37 -10.61
C SER A 220 18.24 -19.25 -11.86
N LYS A 221 17.14 -19.05 -12.62
CA LYS A 221 16.93 -19.77 -13.89
C LYS A 221 18.05 -19.49 -14.91
N ILE A 222 18.71 -18.36 -14.80
CA ILE A 222 19.91 -18.03 -15.60
C ILE A 222 20.99 -17.58 -14.63
N ALA A 223 22.11 -18.32 -14.62
CA ALA A 223 23.28 -17.97 -13.81
C ALA A 223 24.34 -17.30 -14.69
N VAL A 224 24.71 -16.06 -14.34
CA VAL A 224 25.73 -15.28 -15.05
C VAL A 224 27.02 -15.26 -14.23
N LYS A 225 28.15 -15.59 -14.90
CA LYS A 225 29.49 -15.39 -14.35
C LYS A 225 30.12 -14.17 -15.01
N THR A 226 30.43 -13.17 -14.21
CA THR A 226 31.16 -11.96 -14.62
C THR A 226 31.98 -11.47 -13.44
N ASN A 227 33.10 -10.84 -13.72
CA ASN A 227 33.90 -10.13 -12.73
C ASN A 227 33.45 -8.67 -12.53
N ASP A 228 32.49 -8.23 -13.31
CA ASP A 228 31.91 -6.90 -13.27
C ASP A 228 30.58 -6.94 -12.48
N GLU A 229 30.59 -6.39 -11.28
CA GLU A 229 29.44 -6.37 -10.38
C GLU A 229 28.29 -5.52 -10.94
N ASP A 230 28.60 -4.45 -11.69
CA ASP A 230 27.58 -3.59 -12.28
C ASP A 230 26.84 -4.33 -13.41
N GLN A 231 27.55 -5.05 -14.27
CA GLN A 231 26.93 -5.89 -15.29
C GLN A 231 26.04 -6.98 -14.67
N ARG A 232 26.49 -7.58 -13.57
CA ARG A 232 25.69 -8.57 -12.85
C ARG A 232 24.43 -7.96 -12.27
N ALA A 233 24.51 -6.78 -11.66
CA ALA A 233 23.37 -6.06 -11.12
C ALA A 233 22.37 -5.67 -12.21
N ILE A 234 22.87 -5.12 -13.34
CA ILE A 234 22.03 -4.76 -14.50
C ILE A 234 21.30 -5.99 -15.05
N PHE A 235 22.00 -7.12 -15.20
CA PHE A 235 21.41 -8.34 -15.72
C PHE A 235 20.26 -8.85 -14.84
N TYR A 236 20.47 -8.98 -13.53
CA TYR A 236 19.43 -9.47 -12.62
C TYR A 236 18.30 -8.45 -12.40
N THR A 237 18.60 -7.16 -12.49
CA THR A 237 17.56 -6.10 -12.47
C THR A 237 16.66 -6.20 -13.70
N ALA A 238 17.23 -6.53 -14.87
CA ALA A 238 16.46 -6.72 -16.10
C ALA A 238 15.62 -8.02 -16.09
N MET A 239 16.00 -9.01 -15.28
CA MET A 239 15.22 -10.24 -15.08
C MET A 239 14.06 -10.03 -14.07
N TYR A 240 14.20 -9.09 -13.12
CA TYR A 240 13.20 -8.71 -12.13
C TYR A 240 12.05 -7.94 -12.78
#